data_ac752f946b01d9b13613099228479314
#
_entry.id   ac752f946b01d9b13613099228479314
#
_cell.length_a   1.000
_cell.length_b   1.000
_cell.length_c   1.000
_cell.angle_alpha   90.00
_cell.angle_beta   90.00
_cell.angle_gamma   90.00
#
_symmetry.space_group_name_H-M   'P 1'
#
loop_
_entity.id
_entity.type
_entity.pdbx_description
1 polymer ?
#
loop_
_entity_poly.entity_id
_entity_poly.type
_entity_poly.pdbx_seq_one_letter_code
_entity_poly.pdbx_strand_id
1 'polypeptide(L)'
;MKAIILLSGGLDSTLAAELMSRVGLELLAVNFKTPFCLCDRHSSNLGCGSNARRVAEAIGIDLKIINASKDFLDVLQKPAHGYGANMNPCIDCRILFFRKSKELMDEVGASFIITGEVLGQRPMSQFRRQMDIIEKEAGLQGLVVRPLSAKLLAPTIPEKNGWISRERMLDIAGRSRKPQMALARDLGINDYPCAAGGCLLTDPEFANRIRDLIKHNELDMQNIDLLKAGRYFRLSQSAKLIVGRNESENKMLMLLAKEGDHLFGPKSINGPIAVGKGAFTLDLLEVSCRIVARYCDRDGGPFADISYRRLPDSDGKMIRTSILDDGELARLRTLAAAT
;
A
#
# COMPACT_ATOMS: atom_id res chain seq x y z
N MET A 1 -24.79 22.80 -2.40
CA MET A 1 -23.36 22.97 -2.07
C MET A 1 -22.67 21.66 -2.35
N LYS A 2 -21.58 21.66 -3.12
CA LYS A 2 -20.84 20.46 -3.48
C LYS A 2 -19.60 20.28 -2.61
N ALA A 3 -19.32 19.06 -2.18
CA ALA A 3 -18.12 18.71 -1.40
C ALA A 3 -17.48 17.41 -1.91
N ILE A 4 -16.15 17.31 -1.77
CA ILE A 4 -15.43 16.07 -2.00
C ILE A 4 -15.33 15.29 -0.70
N ILE A 5 -15.61 13.99 -0.73
CA ILE A 5 -15.36 13.11 0.41
C ILE A 5 -14.29 12.06 0.10
N LEU A 6 -13.25 12.02 0.94
CA LEU A 6 -12.18 11.03 0.80
C LEU A 6 -12.65 9.68 1.34
N LEU A 7 -12.95 8.75 0.44
CA LEU A 7 -13.54 7.46 0.74
C LEU A 7 -12.54 6.33 0.50
N SER A 8 -11.94 5.82 1.57
CA SER A 8 -11.03 4.67 1.49
C SER A 8 -11.75 3.32 1.52
N GLY A 9 -13.04 3.29 1.80
CA GLY A 9 -13.83 2.09 2.05
C GLY A 9 -13.58 1.45 3.43
N GLY A 10 -12.81 2.09 4.30
CA GLY A 10 -12.65 1.69 5.71
C GLY A 10 -13.73 2.27 6.59
N LEU A 11 -13.92 1.72 7.81
CA LEU A 11 -14.98 2.08 8.75
C LEU A 11 -15.14 3.60 8.92
N ASP A 12 -14.05 4.31 9.26
CA ASP A 12 -14.13 5.73 9.59
C ASP A 12 -14.57 6.57 8.37
N SER A 13 -14.06 6.28 7.18
CA SER A 13 -14.45 6.99 5.95
C SER A 13 -15.89 6.68 5.52
N THR A 14 -16.37 5.46 5.77
CA THR A 14 -17.75 5.04 5.53
C THR A 14 -18.70 5.79 6.47
N LEU A 15 -18.38 5.85 7.77
CA LEU A 15 -19.17 6.58 8.74
C LEU A 15 -19.24 8.08 8.44
N ALA A 16 -18.10 8.68 8.05
CA ALA A 16 -18.07 10.08 7.65
C ALA A 16 -18.95 10.34 6.41
N ALA A 17 -18.91 9.42 5.42
CA ALA A 17 -19.74 9.54 4.23
C ALA A 17 -21.23 9.42 4.55
N GLU A 18 -21.61 8.45 5.36
CA GLU A 18 -22.99 8.23 5.80
C GLU A 18 -23.55 9.42 6.59
N LEU A 19 -22.76 9.98 7.52
CA LEU A 19 -23.18 11.15 8.28
C LEU A 19 -23.42 12.38 7.38
N MET A 20 -22.54 12.56 6.40
CA MET A 20 -22.56 13.76 5.55
C MET A 20 -23.53 13.64 4.37
N SER A 21 -23.88 12.44 3.93
CA SER A 21 -24.94 12.24 2.93
C SER A 21 -26.32 12.71 3.43
N ARG A 22 -26.53 12.64 4.75
CA ARG A 22 -27.80 13.05 5.40
C ARG A 22 -27.93 14.56 5.61
N VAL A 23 -26.92 15.35 5.24
CA VAL A 23 -26.90 16.82 5.46
C VAL A 23 -27.43 17.59 4.23
N GLY A 24 -27.73 16.91 3.12
CA GLY A 24 -28.23 17.54 1.90
C GLY A 24 -27.16 18.19 1.04
N LEU A 25 -25.91 17.70 1.15
CA LEU A 25 -24.79 18.09 0.31
C LEU A 25 -24.74 17.24 -0.98
N GLU A 26 -24.34 17.85 -2.08
CA GLU A 26 -23.90 17.12 -3.25
C GLU A 26 -22.48 16.59 -2.99
N LEU A 27 -22.35 15.26 -2.86
CA LEU A 27 -21.09 14.62 -2.51
C LEU A 27 -20.47 13.94 -3.74
N LEU A 28 -19.16 14.16 -3.94
CA LEU A 28 -18.34 13.38 -4.83
C LEU A 28 -17.31 12.58 -4.01
N ALA A 29 -17.43 11.25 -4.01
CA ALA A 29 -16.46 10.41 -3.34
C ALA A 29 -15.16 10.31 -4.16
N VAL A 30 -14.02 10.35 -3.45
CA VAL A 30 -12.70 10.17 -4.07
C VAL A 30 -11.93 9.08 -3.33
N ASN A 31 -11.44 8.09 -4.09
CA ASN A 31 -10.55 7.05 -3.60
C ASN A 31 -9.18 7.17 -4.24
N PHE A 32 -8.13 7.21 -3.42
CA PHE A 32 -6.74 7.21 -3.89
C PHE A 32 -6.16 5.81 -3.86
N LYS A 33 -5.63 5.35 -5.00
CA LYS A 33 -4.85 4.11 -5.08
C LYS A 33 -3.36 4.39 -5.03
N THR A 34 -2.66 3.63 -4.17
CA THR A 34 -1.19 3.56 -4.12
C THR A 34 -0.76 2.09 -4.13
N PRO A 35 0.50 1.79 -4.50
CA PRO A 35 0.97 0.40 -4.55
C PRO A 35 1.23 -0.21 -3.17
N PHE A 36 0.97 0.50 -2.07
CA PHE A 36 1.34 0.09 -0.72
C PHE A 36 0.15 -0.22 0.19
N CYS A 37 -1.04 -0.42 -0.38
CA CYS A 37 -2.21 -0.83 0.40
C CYS A 37 -2.11 -2.29 0.83
N LEU A 38 -2.36 -2.60 2.11
CA LEU A 38 -2.42 -3.98 2.60
C LEU A 38 -3.56 -4.79 1.94
N CYS A 39 -4.60 -4.13 1.45
CA CYS A 39 -5.70 -4.78 0.74
C CYS A 39 -5.25 -5.49 -0.53
N ASP A 40 -4.11 -5.10 -1.12
CA ASP A 40 -3.57 -5.72 -2.33
C ASP A 40 -2.88 -7.08 -2.05
N ARG A 41 -2.61 -7.42 -0.78
CA ARG A 41 -2.02 -8.71 -0.38
C ARG A 41 -3.03 -9.85 -0.23
N HIS A 42 -4.28 -9.53 0.00
CA HIS A 42 -5.31 -10.55 0.17
C HIS A 42 -5.94 -10.86 -1.17
N SER A 43 -5.88 -12.11 -1.58
CA SER A 43 -6.39 -12.66 -2.84
C SER A 43 -7.92 -12.62 -3.03
N SER A 44 -8.66 -12.03 -2.09
CA SER A 44 -10.04 -11.65 -2.34
C SER A 44 -10.03 -10.46 -3.31
N ASN A 45 -10.66 -10.59 -4.46
CA ASN A 45 -10.80 -9.62 -5.55
C ASN A 45 -11.40 -8.25 -5.16
N LEU A 46 -11.36 -7.89 -3.88
CA LEU A 46 -11.98 -6.75 -3.24
C LEU A 46 -10.90 -5.84 -2.63
N GLY A 47 -10.07 -5.18 -3.48
CA GLY A 47 -9.15 -4.13 -3.02
C GLY A 47 -9.90 -2.91 -2.47
N CYS A 48 -9.19 -1.96 -1.81
CA CYS A 48 -9.78 -0.75 -1.24
C CYS A 48 -10.71 0.00 -2.21
N GLY A 49 -10.41 0.00 -3.50
CA GLY A 49 -11.25 0.62 -4.52
C GLY A 49 -12.62 -0.03 -4.68
N SER A 50 -12.75 -1.35 -4.50
CA SER A 50 -14.03 -2.05 -4.57
C SER A 50 -14.89 -1.80 -3.32
N ASN A 51 -14.26 -1.73 -2.14
CA ASN A 51 -14.97 -1.35 -0.92
C ASN A 51 -15.47 0.09 -0.98
N ALA A 52 -14.65 1.02 -1.49
CA ALA A 52 -15.08 2.41 -1.70
C ALA A 52 -16.24 2.50 -2.70
N ARG A 53 -16.20 1.70 -3.79
CA ARG A 53 -17.29 1.64 -4.76
C ARG A 53 -18.58 1.15 -4.13
N ARG A 54 -18.54 0.03 -3.42
CA ARG A 54 -19.72 -0.52 -2.73
C ARG A 54 -20.35 0.47 -1.74
N VAL A 55 -19.51 1.19 -0.98
CA VAL A 55 -20.01 2.24 -0.05
C VAL A 55 -20.61 3.40 -0.82
N ALA A 56 -19.98 3.87 -1.88
CA ALA A 56 -20.49 4.97 -2.71
C ALA A 56 -21.84 4.60 -3.35
N GLU A 57 -21.97 3.38 -3.88
CA GLU A 57 -23.21 2.85 -4.43
C GLU A 57 -24.32 2.73 -3.38
N ALA A 58 -24.00 2.23 -2.16
CA ALA A 58 -24.95 2.10 -1.07
C ALA A 58 -25.49 3.46 -0.57
N ILE A 59 -24.67 4.50 -0.61
CA ILE A 59 -25.04 5.86 -0.23
C ILE A 59 -25.67 6.65 -1.39
N GLY A 60 -25.51 6.18 -2.63
CA GLY A 60 -26.00 6.85 -3.84
C GLY A 60 -25.16 8.06 -4.26
N ILE A 61 -23.84 8.01 -4.11
CA ILE A 61 -22.92 9.10 -4.50
C ILE A 61 -21.92 8.60 -5.56
N ASP A 62 -21.53 9.53 -6.45
CA ASP A 62 -20.51 9.24 -7.47
C ASP A 62 -19.13 8.99 -6.87
N LEU A 63 -18.35 8.08 -7.46
CA LEU A 63 -17.00 7.76 -7.05
C LEU A 63 -15.98 8.00 -8.17
N LYS A 64 -14.99 8.85 -7.91
CA LYS A 64 -13.78 9.00 -8.74
C LYS A 64 -12.61 8.27 -8.09
N ILE A 65 -11.97 7.35 -8.84
CA ILE A 65 -10.77 6.64 -8.38
C ILE A 65 -9.55 7.33 -9.02
N ILE A 66 -8.62 7.78 -8.19
CA ILE A 66 -7.39 8.47 -8.62
C ILE A 66 -6.19 7.55 -8.33
N ASN A 67 -5.45 7.20 -9.38
CA ASN A 67 -4.20 6.47 -9.23
C ASN A 67 -3.06 7.45 -8.91
N ALA A 68 -2.63 7.48 -7.66
CA ALA A 68 -1.54 8.32 -7.17
C ALA A 68 -0.20 7.55 -7.05
N SER A 69 -0.09 6.37 -7.67
CA SER A 69 1.08 5.51 -7.50
C SER A 69 2.37 6.18 -7.93
N LYS A 70 2.39 6.84 -9.09
CA LYS A 70 3.58 7.49 -9.62
C LYS A 70 4.04 8.65 -8.73
N ASP A 71 3.13 9.56 -8.40
CA ASP A 71 3.44 10.72 -7.54
C ASP A 71 3.87 10.27 -6.13
N PHE A 72 3.33 9.15 -5.66
CA PHE A 72 3.70 8.60 -4.36
C PHE A 72 5.14 8.05 -4.33
N LEU A 73 5.70 7.58 -5.46
CA LEU A 73 7.11 7.16 -5.51
C LEU A 73 8.05 8.32 -5.22
N ASP A 74 7.76 9.51 -5.75
CA ASP A 74 8.56 10.72 -5.50
C ASP A 74 8.51 11.09 -4.00
N VAL A 75 7.30 11.05 -3.41
CA VAL A 75 7.11 11.25 -1.96
C VAL A 75 7.88 10.20 -1.15
N LEU A 76 7.88 8.94 -1.58
CA LEU A 76 8.56 7.88 -0.86
C LEU A 76 10.09 8.01 -0.89
N GLN A 77 10.65 8.51 -1.98
CA GLN A 77 12.09 8.72 -2.11
C GLN A 77 12.61 9.86 -1.23
N LYS A 78 11.87 10.97 -1.13
CA LYS A 78 12.29 12.18 -0.41
C LYS A 78 11.10 12.82 0.33
N PRO A 79 10.61 12.20 1.41
CA PRO A 79 9.55 12.79 2.19
C PRO A 79 10.05 14.04 2.92
N ALA A 80 9.34 15.18 2.78
CA ALA A 80 9.72 16.44 3.42
C ALA A 80 9.60 16.37 4.95
N HIS A 81 8.67 15.55 5.46
CA HIS A 81 8.44 15.34 6.89
C HIS A 81 9.03 14.03 7.42
N GLY A 82 9.87 13.35 6.62
CA GLY A 82 10.50 12.09 6.98
C GLY A 82 9.52 10.91 7.05
N TYR A 83 10.04 9.82 7.57
CA TYR A 83 9.28 8.58 7.72
C TYR A 83 8.77 8.43 9.16
N GLY A 84 7.60 7.84 9.29
CA GLY A 84 7.07 7.38 10.55
C GLY A 84 7.51 5.96 10.89
N ALA A 85 6.55 5.06 11.10
CA ALA A 85 6.87 3.65 11.31
C ALA A 85 7.54 3.07 10.04
N ASN A 86 8.81 2.68 10.17
CA ASN A 86 9.65 2.15 9.10
C ASN A 86 9.81 3.13 7.91
N MET A 87 9.15 2.86 6.77
CA MET A 87 9.27 3.69 5.55
C MET A 87 7.96 4.42 5.21
N ASN A 88 7.07 4.60 6.19
CA ASN A 88 5.75 5.19 5.92
C ASN A 88 5.77 6.73 6.02
N PRO A 89 5.68 7.49 4.90
CA PRO A 89 5.68 8.94 4.89
C PRO A 89 4.25 9.49 5.10
N CYS A 90 3.61 9.18 6.25
CA CYS A 90 2.19 9.45 6.49
C CYS A 90 1.78 10.91 6.29
N ILE A 91 2.60 11.88 6.69
CA ILE A 91 2.29 13.31 6.56
C ILE A 91 2.32 13.69 5.08
N ASP A 92 3.42 13.39 4.39
CA ASP A 92 3.59 13.71 2.97
C ASP A 92 2.57 12.98 2.07
N CYS A 93 2.24 11.73 2.42
CA CYS A 93 1.16 10.98 1.77
C CYS A 93 -0.19 11.71 1.85
N ARG A 94 -0.51 12.28 3.03
CA ARG A 94 -1.75 13.06 3.21
C ARG A 94 -1.71 14.38 2.46
N ILE A 95 -0.58 15.08 2.48
CA ILE A 95 -0.40 16.31 1.72
C ILE A 95 -0.60 16.04 0.22
N LEU A 96 -0.02 14.97 -0.33
CA LEU A 96 -0.24 14.56 -1.72
C LEU A 96 -1.72 14.35 -2.03
N PHE A 97 -2.44 13.59 -1.21
CA PHE A 97 -3.87 13.32 -1.43
C PHE A 97 -4.71 14.60 -1.33
N PHE A 98 -4.39 15.45 -0.38
CA PHE A 98 -5.11 16.71 -0.19
C PHE A 98 -4.85 17.70 -1.34
N ARG A 99 -3.62 17.80 -1.86
CA ARG A 99 -3.31 18.60 -3.04
C ARG A 99 -4.08 18.13 -4.27
N LYS A 100 -4.06 16.83 -4.55
CA LYS A 100 -4.86 16.24 -5.65
C LYS A 100 -6.38 16.43 -5.45
N SER A 101 -6.83 16.41 -4.21
CA SER A 101 -8.23 16.70 -3.92
C SER A 101 -8.57 18.16 -4.11
N LYS A 102 -7.65 19.08 -3.85
CA LYS A 102 -7.83 20.51 -4.11
C LYS A 102 -7.91 20.80 -5.61
N GLU A 103 -7.01 20.21 -6.39
CA GLU A 103 -7.06 20.30 -7.86
C GLU A 103 -8.43 19.84 -8.38
N LEU A 104 -8.91 18.71 -7.87
CA LEU A 104 -10.23 18.20 -8.23
C LEU A 104 -11.37 19.09 -7.74
N MET A 105 -11.23 19.74 -6.55
CA MET A 105 -12.25 20.69 -6.08
C MET A 105 -12.47 21.83 -7.09
N ASP A 106 -11.38 22.36 -7.63
CA ASP A 106 -11.42 23.46 -8.63
C ASP A 106 -12.06 22.96 -9.93
N GLU A 107 -11.74 21.73 -10.39
CA GLU A 107 -12.32 21.11 -11.59
C GLU A 107 -13.84 20.91 -11.51
N VAL A 108 -14.33 20.44 -10.33
CA VAL A 108 -15.74 20.04 -10.17
C VAL A 108 -16.62 21.09 -9.48
N GLY A 109 -16.03 22.23 -9.12
CA GLY A 109 -16.75 23.31 -8.38
C GLY A 109 -17.12 22.91 -6.95
N ALA A 110 -16.35 22.04 -6.29
CA ALA A 110 -16.58 21.71 -4.90
C ALA A 110 -15.99 22.78 -3.97
N SER A 111 -16.62 22.98 -2.81
CA SER A 111 -16.27 24.09 -1.90
C SER A 111 -15.37 23.68 -0.75
N PHE A 112 -15.33 22.39 -0.40
CA PHE A 112 -14.54 21.86 0.72
C PHE A 112 -14.36 20.34 0.62
N ILE A 113 -13.50 19.79 1.50
CA ILE A 113 -13.19 18.37 1.59
C ILE A 113 -13.70 17.80 2.90
N ILE A 114 -14.17 16.56 2.85
CA ILE A 114 -14.61 15.77 4.01
C ILE A 114 -13.70 14.56 4.15
N THR A 115 -13.28 14.23 5.37
CA THR A 115 -12.46 13.04 5.63
C THR A 115 -12.98 12.26 6.84
N GLY A 116 -12.75 10.94 6.84
CA GLY A 116 -12.98 10.08 8.01
C GLY A 116 -11.83 10.08 9.02
N GLU A 117 -10.97 11.12 9.04
CA GLU A 117 -9.88 11.22 10.01
C GLU A 117 -10.44 11.45 11.42
N VAL A 118 -9.85 10.73 12.40
CA VAL A 118 -10.22 10.82 13.81
C VAL A 118 -9.04 11.36 14.62
N LEU A 119 -9.28 12.38 15.43
CA LEU A 119 -8.25 13.02 16.26
C LEU A 119 -7.57 12.01 17.17
N GLY A 120 -6.23 11.93 17.09
CA GLY A 120 -5.42 11.05 17.93
C GLY A 120 -5.45 9.56 17.55
N GLN A 121 -6.12 9.16 16.47
CA GLN A 121 -6.22 7.75 16.09
C GLN A 121 -4.95 7.23 15.41
N ARG A 122 -4.35 8.01 14.52
CA ARG A 122 -3.09 7.65 13.86
C ARG A 122 -1.96 8.57 14.34
N PRO A 123 -0.89 8.01 14.96
CA PRO A 123 0.14 8.83 15.63
C PRO A 123 0.82 9.85 14.72
N MET A 124 1.06 9.51 13.44
CA MET A 124 1.86 10.36 12.56
C MET A 124 1.06 11.46 11.86
N SER A 125 -0.24 11.27 11.59
CA SER A 125 -0.98 12.19 10.71
C SER A 125 -2.28 12.73 11.32
N GLN A 126 -2.71 12.20 12.47
CA GLN A 126 -4.02 12.56 13.06
C GLN A 126 -3.92 13.20 14.45
N PHE A 127 -2.77 13.73 14.84
CA PHE A 127 -2.70 14.71 15.92
C PHE A 127 -2.95 16.13 15.37
N ARG A 128 -3.45 17.02 16.21
CA ARG A 128 -3.84 18.38 15.81
C ARG A 128 -2.76 19.09 15.01
N ARG A 129 -1.53 19.13 15.55
CA ARG A 129 -0.39 19.78 14.90
C ARG A 129 -0.13 19.24 13.48
N GLN A 130 -0.20 17.91 13.30
CA GLN A 130 0.03 17.30 12.00
C GLN A 130 -1.11 17.57 11.02
N MET A 131 -2.36 17.56 11.51
CA MET A 131 -3.52 17.94 10.70
C MET A 131 -3.38 19.39 10.19
N ASP A 132 -2.95 20.32 11.05
CA ASP A 132 -2.76 21.74 10.71
C ASP A 132 -1.63 21.90 9.66
N ILE A 133 -0.51 21.17 9.81
CA ILE A 133 0.60 21.15 8.83
C ILE A 133 0.09 20.63 7.48
N ILE A 134 -0.62 19.51 7.47
CA ILE A 134 -1.14 18.88 6.24
C ILE A 134 -2.09 19.84 5.52
N GLU A 135 -3.02 20.46 6.22
CA GLU A 135 -3.95 21.45 5.64
C GLU A 135 -3.22 22.67 5.08
N LYS A 136 -2.26 23.19 5.84
CA LYS A 136 -1.45 24.35 5.42
C LYS A 136 -0.69 24.08 4.15
N GLU A 137 0.03 22.96 4.09
CA GLU A 137 0.87 22.62 2.96
C GLU A 137 0.10 22.17 1.73
N ALA A 138 -1.13 21.65 1.94
CA ALA A 138 -2.05 21.37 0.84
C ALA A 138 -2.85 22.59 0.37
N GLY A 139 -2.75 23.73 1.06
CA GLY A 139 -3.54 24.95 0.77
C GLY A 139 -5.03 24.78 1.02
N LEU A 140 -5.38 23.99 2.04
CA LEU A 140 -6.76 23.64 2.43
C LEU A 140 -7.11 24.08 3.86
N GLN A 141 -6.41 25.06 4.41
CA GLN A 141 -6.62 25.54 5.78
C GLN A 141 -8.08 25.92 6.03
N GLY A 142 -8.69 25.25 7.00
CA GLY A 142 -10.09 25.44 7.38
C GLY A 142 -11.12 24.91 6.38
N LEU A 143 -10.70 24.26 5.30
CA LEU A 143 -11.58 23.66 4.29
C LEU A 143 -11.69 22.13 4.42
N VAL A 144 -11.10 21.53 5.47
CA VAL A 144 -11.16 20.09 5.71
C VAL A 144 -12.07 19.80 6.90
N VAL A 145 -13.21 19.20 6.61
CA VAL A 145 -14.20 18.78 7.61
C VAL A 145 -13.94 17.34 8.05
N ARG A 146 -13.94 17.11 9.35
CA ARG A 146 -13.74 15.79 9.98
C ARG A 146 -14.95 15.43 10.84
N PRO A 147 -16.05 14.94 10.26
CA PRO A 147 -17.32 14.78 10.94
C PRO A 147 -17.24 13.98 12.23
N LEU A 148 -16.34 12.98 12.28
CA LEU A 148 -16.19 12.10 13.45
C LEU A 148 -15.53 12.81 14.66
N SER A 149 -14.75 13.89 14.44
CA SER A 149 -14.00 14.59 15.50
C SER A 149 -14.27 16.10 15.52
N ALA A 150 -15.21 16.58 14.77
CA ALA A 150 -15.38 18.02 14.53
C ALA A 150 -15.59 18.81 15.82
N LYS A 151 -16.34 18.28 16.79
CA LYS A 151 -16.60 18.96 18.09
C LYS A 151 -15.34 19.16 18.93
N LEU A 152 -14.26 18.42 18.65
CA LEU A 152 -12.96 18.54 19.34
C LEU A 152 -11.95 19.43 18.60
N LEU A 153 -12.28 19.84 17.37
CA LEU A 153 -11.42 20.66 16.51
C LEU A 153 -11.95 22.08 16.42
N ALA A 154 -11.14 23.01 15.91
CA ALA A 154 -11.59 24.37 15.61
C ALA A 154 -12.68 24.35 14.53
N PRO A 155 -13.66 25.27 14.59
CA PRO A 155 -14.68 25.38 13.54
C PRO A 155 -14.08 25.69 12.19
N THR A 156 -14.48 24.93 11.19
CA THR A 156 -14.04 25.07 9.80
C THR A 156 -14.79 26.21 9.08
N ILE A 157 -14.31 26.61 7.89
CA ILE A 157 -14.97 27.61 7.04
C ILE A 157 -16.40 27.15 6.67
N PRO A 158 -16.67 25.90 6.26
CA PRO A 158 -18.02 25.40 6.01
C PRO A 158 -18.97 25.53 7.22
N GLU A 159 -18.46 25.31 8.43
CA GLU A 159 -19.24 25.46 9.65
C GLU A 159 -19.55 26.94 9.94
N LYS A 160 -18.55 27.83 9.83
CA LYS A 160 -18.69 29.28 10.05
C LYS A 160 -19.64 29.93 9.06
N ASN A 161 -19.68 29.44 7.83
CA ASN A 161 -20.55 29.93 6.76
C ASN A 161 -21.98 29.30 6.83
N GLY A 162 -22.24 28.40 7.80
CA GLY A 162 -23.54 27.74 7.93
C GLY A 162 -23.84 26.72 6.82
N TRP A 163 -22.83 26.28 6.06
CA TRP A 163 -23.03 25.25 5.04
C TRP A 163 -23.29 23.88 5.63
N ILE A 164 -22.73 23.64 6.81
CA ILE A 164 -22.93 22.42 7.60
C ILE A 164 -23.12 22.77 9.08
N SER A 165 -23.95 21.99 9.76
CA SER A 165 -24.18 22.18 11.21
C SER A 165 -23.22 21.32 12.03
N ARG A 166 -22.49 21.97 12.94
CA ARG A 166 -21.59 21.31 13.89
C ARG A 166 -22.32 20.33 14.83
N GLU A 167 -23.57 20.59 15.12
CA GLU A 167 -24.40 19.76 16.01
C GLU A 167 -24.56 18.33 15.46
N ARG A 168 -24.61 18.19 14.14
CA ARG A 168 -24.73 16.90 13.46
C ARG A 168 -23.40 16.10 13.38
N MET A 169 -22.32 16.68 13.87
CA MET A 169 -21.02 16.06 13.90
C MET A 169 -20.65 15.54 15.29
N LEU A 170 -19.55 14.78 15.40
CA LEU A 170 -19.20 14.01 16.59
C LEU A 170 -17.93 14.54 17.28
N ASP A 171 -17.64 13.94 18.44
CA ASP A 171 -16.49 14.22 19.31
C ASP A 171 -15.61 12.98 19.53
N ILE A 172 -15.55 12.09 18.57
CA ILE A 172 -14.76 10.86 18.65
C ILE A 172 -13.27 11.21 18.57
N ALA A 173 -12.45 10.62 19.49
CA ALA A 173 -11.02 10.76 19.50
C ALA A 173 -10.31 9.49 20.00
N GLY A 174 -9.00 9.41 19.74
CA GLY A 174 -8.13 8.36 20.25
C GLY A 174 -8.11 7.09 19.39
N ARG A 175 -7.37 6.08 19.87
CA ARG A 175 -7.10 4.86 19.10
C ARG A 175 -8.20 3.81 19.19
N SER A 176 -9.07 3.91 20.19
CA SER A 176 -10.17 2.96 20.34
C SER A 176 -11.19 3.14 19.22
N ARG A 177 -11.63 2.05 18.64
CA ARG A 177 -12.67 2.03 17.61
C ARG A 177 -14.04 1.62 18.12
N LYS A 178 -14.17 1.45 19.44
CA LYS A 178 -15.45 1.11 20.06
C LYS A 178 -16.55 2.12 19.72
N PRO A 179 -16.30 3.46 19.78
CA PRO A 179 -17.32 4.44 19.41
C PRO A 179 -17.76 4.32 17.94
N GLN A 180 -16.80 4.13 17.01
CA GLN A 180 -17.11 3.98 15.60
C GLN A 180 -17.89 2.68 15.31
N MET A 181 -17.55 1.59 15.99
CA MET A 181 -18.28 0.31 15.86
C MET A 181 -19.68 0.39 16.44
N ALA A 182 -19.90 1.14 17.52
CA ALA A 182 -21.22 1.41 18.06
C ALA A 182 -22.04 2.23 17.06
N LEU A 183 -21.48 3.33 16.57
CA LEU A 183 -22.12 4.17 15.54
C LEU A 183 -22.47 3.38 14.27
N ALA A 184 -21.60 2.49 13.82
CA ALA A 184 -21.87 1.65 12.65
C ALA A 184 -23.11 0.76 12.86
N ARG A 185 -23.23 0.15 14.05
CA ARG A 185 -24.42 -0.65 14.41
C ARG A 185 -25.70 0.20 14.44
N ASP A 186 -25.63 1.39 15.03
CA ASP A 186 -26.76 2.30 15.13
C ASP A 186 -27.23 2.79 13.74
N LEU A 187 -26.29 2.90 12.78
CA LEU A 187 -26.55 3.26 11.39
C LEU A 187 -26.90 2.07 10.48
N GLY A 188 -26.89 0.83 11.02
CA GLY A 188 -27.14 -0.40 10.25
C GLY A 188 -26.01 -0.80 9.31
N ILE A 189 -24.79 -0.26 9.49
CA ILE A 189 -23.60 -0.56 8.68
C ILE A 189 -22.91 -1.78 9.27
N ASN A 190 -23.17 -2.95 8.69
CA ASN A 190 -22.63 -4.23 9.17
C ASN A 190 -21.45 -4.72 8.33
N ASP A 191 -21.26 -4.18 7.12
CA ASP A 191 -20.26 -4.62 6.16
C ASP A 191 -19.20 -3.53 5.95
N TYR A 192 -18.16 -3.60 6.76
CA TYR A 192 -16.93 -2.81 6.59
C TYR A 192 -15.71 -3.73 6.69
N PRO A 193 -14.67 -3.49 5.87
CA PRO A 193 -13.45 -4.28 5.96
C PRO A 193 -12.82 -4.12 7.35
N CYS A 194 -12.02 -5.11 7.73
CA CYS A 194 -11.29 -5.11 9.00
C CYS A 194 -10.78 -3.70 9.32
N ALA A 195 -11.08 -3.25 10.52
CA ALA A 195 -10.80 -1.90 11.01
C ALA A 195 -9.34 -1.44 10.89
N ALA A 196 -8.44 -2.33 10.53
CA ALA A 196 -7.00 -2.10 10.45
C ALA A 196 -6.50 -1.92 9.01
N GLY A 197 -7.11 -1.05 8.22
CA GLY A 197 -6.46 -0.60 6.97
C GLY A 197 -5.04 -0.16 7.29
N GLY A 198 -4.05 -0.81 6.68
CA GLY A 198 -2.62 -0.58 6.92
C GLY A 198 -1.87 -0.27 5.63
N CYS A 199 -0.66 0.25 5.79
CA CYS A 199 0.27 0.51 4.72
C CYS A 199 1.41 -0.52 4.78
N LEU A 200 1.75 -1.15 3.67
CA LEU A 200 2.87 -2.10 3.57
C LEU A 200 4.20 -1.50 4.04
N LEU A 201 4.36 -0.19 3.91
CA LEU A 201 5.56 0.53 4.35
C LEU A 201 5.74 0.56 5.87
N THR A 202 4.72 0.14 6.65
CA THR A 202 4.85 -0.05 8.10
C THR A 202 5.37 -1.44 8.50
N ASP A 203 5.43 -2.38 7.56
CA ASP A 203 6.02 -3.70 7.76
C ASP A 203 7.55 -3.60 7.70
N PRO A 204 8.30 -4.04 8.71
CA PRO A 204 9.75 -3.90 8.75
C PRO A 204 10.46 -4.60 7.59
N GLU A 205 10.03 -5.82 7.23
CA GLU A 205 10.66 -6.58 6.15
C GLU A 205 10.42 -5.91 4.79
N PHE A 206 9.19 -5.48 4.54
CA PHE A 206 8.85 -4.79 3.31
C PHE A 206 9.57 -3.44 3.21
N ALA A 207 9.64 -2.70 4.30
CA ALA A 207 10.37 -1.43 4.37
C ALA A 207 11.88 -1.61 4.07
N ASN A 208 12.51 -2.67 4.58
CA ASN A 208 13.91 -2.97 4.27
C ASN A 208 14.12 -3.24 2.78
N ARG A 209 13.20 -3.98 2.14
CA ARG A 209 13.24 -4.22 0.69
C ARG A 209 13.08 -2.92 -0.11
N ILE A 210 12.24 -2.00 0.34
CA ILE A 210 12.09 -0.67 -0.29
C ILE A 210 13.36 0.17 -0.12
N ARG A 211 13.99 0.18 1.07
CA ARG A 211 15.28 0.86 1.28
C ARG A 211 16.34 0.33 0.33
N ASP A 212 16.39 -0.99 0.16
CA ASP A 212 17.32 -1.64 -0.78
C ASP A 212 17.07 -1.16 -2.22
N LEU A 213 15.82 -1.08 -2.68
CA LEU A 213 15.51 -0.55 -4.01
C LEU A 213 15.93 0.93 -4.15
N ILE A 214 15.67 1.76 -3.14
CA ILE A 214 16.06 3.18 -3.17
C ILE A 214 17.59 3.31 -3.24
N LYS A 215 18.31 2.57 -2.42
CA LYS A 215 19.78 2.57 -2.38
C LYS A 215 20.41 2.23 -3.73
N HIS A 216 19.78 1.32 -4.48
CA HIS A 216 20.29 0.86 -5.78
C HIS A 216 19.66 1.61 -6.97
N ASN A 217 18.89 2.69 -6.74
CA ASN A 217 18.16 3.44 -7.77
C ASN A 217 17.22 2.55 -8.61
N GLU A 218 16.59 1.57 -7.98
CA GLU A 218 15.72 0.58 -8.62
C GLU A 218 14.25 0.74 -8.19
N LEU A 219 13.87 1.87 -7.56
CA LEU A 219 12.51 2.10 -7.11
C LEU A 219 11.60 2.45 -8.28
N ASP A 220 10.92 1.46 -8.80
CA ASP A 220 9.88 1.57 -9.83
C ASP A 220 8.68 0.67 -9.52
N MET A 221 7.60 0.84 -10.27
CA MET A 221 6.36 0.09 -10.04
C MET A 221 6.55 -1.42 -10.23
N GLN A 222 7.33 -1.86 -11.21
CA GLN A 222 7.58 -3.27 -11.48
C GLN A 222 8.34 -3.93 -10.32
N ASN A 223 9.39 -3.28 -9.84
CA ASN A 223 10.16 -3.77 -8.71
C ASN A 223 9.32 -3.84 -7.43
N ILE A 224 8.47 -2.83 -7.18
CA ILE A 224 7.55 -2.84 -6.04
C ILE A 224 6.57 -4.02 -6.12
N ASP A 225 5.99 -4.28 -7.29
CA ASP A 225 5.06 -5.41 -7.45
C ASP A 225 5.77 -6.76 -7.25
N LEU A 226 7.00 -6.91 -7.70
CA LEU A 226 7.83 -8.07 -7.41
C LEU A 226 8.11 -8.23 -5.92
N LEU A 227 8.33 -7.15 -5.17
CA LEU A 227 8.55 -7.22 -3.72
C LEU A 227 7.33 -7.72 -2.94
N LYS A 228 6.12 -7.57 -3.49
CA LYS A 228 4.88 -8.08 -2.86
C LYS A 228 4.79 -9.60 -2.98
N ALA A 229 5.44 -10.19 -3.99
CA ALA A 229 5.41 -11.61 -4.28
C ALA A 229 6.74 -12.26 -3.87
N GLY A 230 6.70 -13.11 -2.85
CA GLY A 230 7.83 -13.96 -2.53
C GLY A 230 8.84 -13.45 -1.52
N ARG A 231 9.95 -14.18 -1.46
CA ARG A 231 11.13 -13.90 -0.63
C ARG A 231 12.14 -13.12 -1.45
N TYR A 232 12.67 -12.05 -0.90
CA TYR A 232 13.61 -11.16 -1.57
C TYR A 232 15.05 -11.47 -1.14
N PHE A 233 15.97 -11.50 -2.10
CA PHE A 233 17.40 -11.67 -1.90
C PHE A 233 18.16 -10.66 -2.76
N ARG A 234 19.04 -9.86 -2.15
CA ARG A 234 20.05 -9.06 -2.87
C ARG A 234 21.27 -9.93 -3.07
N LEU A 235 21.62 -10.22 -4.31
CA LEU A 235 22.76 -11.10 -4.65
C LEU A 235 24.04 -10.31 -4.89
N SER A 236 23.91 -9.10 -5.47
CA SER A 236 25.01 -8.16 -5.70
C SER A 236 24.48 -6.73 -5.80
N GLN A 237 25.35 -5.78 -6.06
CA GLN A 237 24.96 -4.37 -6.32
C GLN A 237 23.98 -4.25 -7.50
N SER A 238 24.04 -5.14 -8.46
CA SER A 238 23.22 -5.06 -9.69
C SER A 238 22.33 -6.27 -9.93
N ALA A 239 22.25 -7.22 -8.98
CA ALA A 239 21.44 -8.42 -9.14
C ALA A 239 20.60 -8.74 -7.90
N LYS A 240 19.35 -9.12 -8.11
CA LYS A 240 18.41 -9.53 -7.07
C LYS A 240 17.60 -10.75 -7.52
N LEU A 241 17.12 -11.52 -6.56
CA LEU A 241 16.31 -12.71 -6.78
C LEU A 241 15.05 -12.65 -5.92
N ILE A 242 13.91 -12.92 -6.53
CA ILE A 242 12.62 -13.02 -5.83
C ILE A 242 12.10 -14.44 -5.99
N VAL A 243 11.83 -15.14 -4.87
CA VAL A 243 11.45 -16.55 -4.83
C VAL A 243 10.04 -16.70 -4.29
N GLY A 244 9.12 -17.26 -5.03
CA GLY A 244 7.73 -17.48 -4.61
C GLY A 244 7.62 -18.38 -3.39
N ARG A 245 6.53 -18.24 -2.62
CA ARG A 245 6.25 -19.01 -1.41
C ARG A 245 5.15 -20.05 -1.62
N ASN A 246 4.32 -19.82 -2.63
CA ASN A 246 3.17 -20.65 -2.97
C ASN A 246 2.82 -20.50 -4.45
N GLU A 247 1.85 -21.29 -4.92
CA GLU A 247 1.43 -21.31 -6.32
C GLU A 247 0.92 -19.95 -6.84
N SER A 248 0.17 -19.21 -6.02
CA SER A 248 -0.34 -17.88 -6.40
C SER A 248 0.81 -16.89 -6.64
N GLU A 249 1.82 -16.89 -5.77
CA GLU A 249 3.01 -16.05 -5.95
C GLU A 249 3.87 -16.50 -7.12
N ASN A 250 4.00 -17.80 -7.35
CA ASN A 250 4.68 -18.34 -8.54
C ASN A 250 4.02 -17.83 -9.83
N LYS A 251 2.69 -17.91 -9.92
CA LYS A 251 1.95 -17.36 -11.07
C LYS A 251 2.14 -15.85 -11.22
N MET A 252 2.11 -15.12 -10.11
CA MET A 252 2.33 -13.67 -10.12
C MET A 252 3.75 -13.32 -10.59
N LEU A 253 4.78 -14.01 -10.11
CA LEU A 253 6.17 -13.81 -10.53
C LEU A 253 6.35 -14.06 -12.02
N MET A 254 5.73 -15.11 -12.56
CA MET A 254 5.76 -15.38 -14.01
C MET A 254 5.11 -14.26 -14.84
N LEU A 255 4.00 -13.67 -14.36
CA LEU A 255 3.32 -12.55 -15.03
C LEU A 255 4.13 -11.25 -14.95
N LEU A 256 4.87 -11.04 -13.88
CA LEU A 256 5.67 -9.82 -13.65
C LEU A 256 7.05 -9.87 -14.31
N ALA A 257 7.53 -11.06 -14.67
CA ALA A 257 8.82 -11.23 -15.34
C ALA A 257 8.80 -10.63 -16.75
N LYS A 258 9.88 -9.97 -17.14
CA LYS A 258 10.03 -9.28 -18.42
C LYS A 258 11.25 -9.80 -19.19
N GLU A 259 11.34 -9.38 -20.42
CA GLU A 259 12.54 -9.57 -21.24
C GLU A 259 13.80 -9.09 -20.51
N GLY A 260 14.84 -9.89 -20.55
CA GLY A 260 16.10 -9.68 -19.83
C GLY A 260 16.14 -10.26 -18.42
N ASP A 261 15.01 -10.59 -17.81
CA ASP A 261 14.96 -11.26 -16.50
C ASP A 261 15.32 -12.75 -16.63
N HIS A 262 15.83 -13.33 -15.54
CA HIS A 262 16.09 -14.77 -15.45
C HIS A 262 14.93 -15.46 -14.71
N LEU A 263 14.45 -16.56 -15.27
CA LEU A 263 13.48 -17.44 -14.61
C LEU A 263 14.19 -18.68 -14.10
N PHE A 264 13.90 -19.05 -12.84
CA PHE A 264 14.41 -20.25 -12.20
C PHE A 264 13.25 -21.09 -11.69
N GLY A 265 13.37 -22.41 -11.75
CA GLY A 265 12.38 -23.32 -11.18
C GLY A 265 12.86 -24.77 -11.21
N PRO A 266 12.29 -25.65 -10.36
CA PRO A 266 12.57 -27.07 -10.40
C PRO A 266 11.99 -27.70 -11.67
N LYS A 267 12.62 -28.78 -12.15
CA LYS A 267 12.18 -29.50 -13.35
C LYS A 267 11.23 -30.66 -13.02
N SER A 268 11.56 -31.43 -12.01
CA SER A 268 10.95 -32.76 -11.77
C SER A 268 10.27 -32.89 -10.41
N ILE A 269 10.36 -31.86 -9.57
CA ILE A 269 9.79 -31.84 -8.21
C ILE A 269 8.98 -30.56 -8.03
N ASN A 270 8.10 -30.53 -7.04
CA ASN A 270 7.38 -29.31 -6.70
C ASN A 270 8.31 -28.29 -6.05
N GLY A 271 8.09 -27.01 -6.34
CA GLY A 271 8.88 -25.97 -5.73
C GLY A 271 8.55 -24.57 -6.26
N PRO A 272 9.32 -23.57 -5.83
CA PRO A 272 9.07 -22.21 -6.19
C PRO A 272 9.55 -21.88 -7.60
N ILE A 273 8.87 -20.93 -8.22
CA ILE A 273 9.42 -20.14 -9.32
C ILE A 273 10.17 -18.95 -8.72
N ALA A 274 11.28 -18.60 -9.32
CA ALA A 274 12.00 -17.38 -8.95
C ALA A 274 12.31 -16.51 -10.15
N VAL A 275 12.33 -15.19 -9.93
CA VAL A 275 12.71 -14.18 -10.93
C VAL A 275 13.98 -13.48 -10.49
N GLY A 276 15.00 -13.54 -11.33
CA GLY A 276 16.27 -12.84 -11.18
C GLY A 276 16.30 -11.59 -12.06
N LYS A 277 16.59 -10.44 -11.47
CA LYS A 277 16.72 -9.17 -12.19
C LYS A 277 18.10 -8.59 -12.07
N GLY A 278 18.58 -8.02 -13.18
CA GLY A 278 19.86 -7.34 -13.25
C GLY A 278 20.96 -8.16 -13.89
N ALA A 279 22.23 -7.85 -13.56
CA ALA A 279 23.40 -8.49 -14.17
C ALA A 279 23.77 -9.79 -13.43
N PHE A 280 23.63 -10.92 -14.11
CA PHE A 280 23.97 -12.24 -13.57
C PHE A 280 25.26 -12.77 -14.14
N THR A 281 26.20 -13.10 -13.27
CA THR A 281 27.38 -13.92 -13.58
C THR A 281 27.03 -15.41 -13.43
N LEU A 282 27.92 -16.31 -13.90
CA LEU A 282 27.72 -17.75 -13.72
C LEU A 282 27.59 -18.14 -12.24
N ASP A 283 28.39 -17.54 -11.36
CA ASP A 283 28.33 -17.77 -9.91
C ASP A 283 26.98 -17.35 -9.32
N LEU A 284 26.44 -16.21 -9.76
CA LEU A 284 25.13 -15.73 -9.28
C LEU A 284 23.98 -16.60 -9.80
N LEU A 285 24.11 -17.16 -11.01
CA LEU A 285 23.15 -18.14 -11.52
C LEU A 285 23.16 -19.42 -10.66
N GLU A 286 24.35 -19.92 -10.31
CA GLU A 286 24.50 -21.10 -9.46
C GLU A 286 23.95 -20.85 -8.05
N VAL A 287 24.31 -19.73 -7.39
CA VAL A 287 23.77 -19.35 -6.09
C VAL A 287 22.25 -19.22 -6.13
N SER A 288 21.68 -18.67 -7.21
CA SER A 288 20.23 -18.59 -7.38
C SER A 288 19.57 -19.97 -7.46
N CYS A 289 20.19 -20.92 -8.21
CA CYS A 289 19.70 -22.29 -8.26
C CYS A 289 19.77 -22.97 -6.88
N ARG A 290 20.84 -22.75 -6.10
CA ARG A 290 20.98 -23.27 -4.73
C ARG A 290 19.91 -22.70 -3.80
N ILE A 291 19.57 -21.40 -3.93
CA ILE A 291 18.47 -20.75 -3.18
C ILE A 291 17.14 -21.40 -3.56
N VAL A 292 16.83 -21.57 -4.84
CA VAL A 292 15.59 -22.19 -5.29
C VAL A 292 15.48 -23.62 -4.81
N ALA A 293 16.57 -24.43 -4.96
CA ALA A 293 16.63 -25.81 -4.52
C ALA A 293 16.30 -26.01 -3.03
N ARG A 294 16.66 -25.03 -2.18
CA ARG A 294 16.35 -25.06 -0.76
C ARG A 294 14.85 -25.04 -0.45
N TYR A 295 14.05 -24.40 -1.31
CA TYR A 295 12.61 -24.26 -1.12
C TYR A 295 11.78 -25.26 -1.94
N CYS A 296 12.42 -26.21 -2.61
CA CYS A 296 11.72 -27.30 -3.30
C CYS A 296 11.28 -28.39 -2.34
N ASP A 297 10.18 -29.06 -2.67
CA ASP A 297 9.73 -30.27 -1.99
C ASP A 297 10.66 -31.43 -2.38
N ARG A 298 11.52 -31.83 -1.47
CA ARG A 298 12.53 -32.86 -1.68
C ARG A 298 12.30 -34.05 -0.74
N ASP A 299 12.47 -35.23 -1.24
CA ASP A 299 12.38 -36.48 -0.46
C ASP A 299 13.61 -36.71 0.45
N GLY A 300 14.14 -35.63 1.07
CA GLY A 300 15.30 -35.69 1.97
C GLY A 300 16.68 -35.67 1.28
N GLY A 301 16.75 -35.68 -0.06
CA GLY A 301 17.99 -35.59 -0.80
C GLY A 301 18.67 -34.23 -0.71
N PRO A 302 20.05 -34.18 -0.73
CA PRO A 302 20.78 -32.92 -0.65
C PRO A 302 20.81 -32.13 -1.98
N PHE A 303 20.35 -32.70 -3.08
CA PHE A 303 20.43 -32.11 -4.42
C PHE A 303 19.03 -31.92 -5.03
N ALA A 304 18.93 -30.93 -5.93
CA ALA A 304 17.78 -30.73 -6.80
C ALA A 304 18.23 -30.32 -8.20
N ASP A 305 17.42 -30.68 -9.22
CA ASP A 305 17.62 -30.26 -10.59
C ASP A 305 16.83 -29.00 -10.83
N ILE A 306 17.53 -27.86 -10.98
CA ILE A 306 16.95 -26.54 -11.20
C ILE A 306 17.22 -26.12 -12.63
N SER A 307 16.16 -25.74 -13.34
CA SER A 307 16.24 -25.11 -14.65
C SER A 307 16.29 -23.59 -14.50
N TYR A 308 17.06 -22.93 -15.36
CA TYR A 308 17.06 -21.50 -15.50
C TYR A 308 17.17 -21.07 -16.97
N ARG A 309 16.56 -19.94 -17.29
CA ARG A 309 16.65 -19.34 -18.62
C ARG A 309 16.55 -17.82 -18.51
N ARG A 310 17.11 -17.11 -19.49
CA ARG A 310 16.89 -15.66 -19.63
C ARG A 310 15.74 -15.43 -20.59
N LEU A 311 14.82 -14.55 -20.24
CA LEU A 311 13.71 -14.20 -21.12
C LEU A 311 14.20 -13.31 -22.28
N PRO A 312 13.69 -13.46 -23.52
CA PRO A 312 12.60 -14.36 -23.92
C PRO A 312 13.01 -15.78 -24.33
N ASP A 313 14.27 -16.21 -24.08
CA ASP A 313 14.76 -17.50 -24.53
C ASP A 313 13.81 -18.63 -24.10
N SER A 314 13.51 -19.53 -25.03
CA SER A 314 12.72 -20.74 -24.75
C SER A 314 13.56 -21.83 -24.09
N ASP A 315 14.86 -21.89 -24.46
CA ASP A 315 15.75 -22.95 -24.04
C ASP A 315 16.34 -22.67 -22.66
N GLY A 316 16.02 -23.55 -21.72
CA GLY A 316 16.55 -23.48 -20.36
C GLY A 316 17.80 -24.35 -20.19
N LYS A 317 18.77 -23.81 -19.45
CA LYS A 317 19.89 -24.60 -18.93
C LYS A 317 19.46 -25.27 -17.63
N MET A 318 20.08 -26.39 -17.29
CA MET A 318 19.80 -27.16 -16.07
C MET A 318 21.06 -27.32 -15.26
N ILE A 319 20.95 -27.15 -13.95
CA ILE A 319 22.01 -27.39 -12.98
C ILE A 319 21.48 -28.32 -11.91
N ARG A 320 22.20 -29.41 -11.66
CA ARG A 320 22.02 -30.23 -10.45
C ARG A 320 22.85 -29.61 -9.34
N THR A 321 22.18 -29.11 -8.33
CA THR A 321 22.82 -28.30 -7.28
C THR A 321 22.42 -28.75 -5.88
N SER A 322 23.34 -28.56 -4.91
CA SER A 322 23.04 -28.69 -3.49
C SER A 322 22.24 -27.51 -2.98
N ILE A 323 21.59 -27.67 -1.85
CA ILE A 323 20.91 -26.57 -1.16
C ILE A 323 21.91 -25.60 -0.56
N LEU A 324 21.50 -24.34 -0.47
CA LEU A 324 22.21 -23.33 0.29
C LEU A 324 22.04 -23.61 1.80
N ASP A 325 23.13 -23.50 2.58
CA ASP A 325 23.04 -23.67 4.03
C ASP A 325 22.41 -22.43 4.71
N ASP A 326 22.05 -22.57 6.01
CA ASP A 326 21.37 -21.52 6.76
C ASP A 326 22.25 -20.29 6.98
N GLY A 327 23.56 -20.46 7.13
CA GLY A 327 24.49 -19.36 7.33
C GLY A 327 24.66 -18.52 6.06
N GLU A 328 24.84 -19.20 4.90
CA GLU A 328 24.91 -18.53 3.59
C GLU A 328 23.60 -17.80 3.28
N LEU A 329 22.46 -18.44 3.54
CA LEU A 329 21.13 -17.86 3.32
C LEU A 329 20.88 -16.63 4.19
N ALA A 330 21.30 -16.68 5.48
CA ALA A 330 21.20 -15.55 6.40
C ALA A 330 22.03 -14.35 5.93
N ARG A 331 23.25 -14.58 5.42
CA ARG A 331 24.10 -13.52 4.85
C ARG A 331 23.42 -12.82 3.67
N LEU A 332 22.82 -13.57 2.74
CA LEU A 332 22.13 -12.98 1.60
C LEU A 332 20.87 -12.20 1.98
N ARG A 333 20.18 -12.60 3.06
CA ARG A 333 19.07 -11.82 3.62
C ARG A 333 19.56 -10.58 4.36
N THR A 334 20.70 -10.66 5.04
CA THR A 334 21.29 -9.55 5.81
C THR A 334 21.88 -8.49 4.88
N LEU A 335 22.38 -8.84 3.70
CA LEU A 335 22.79 -7.87 2.68
C LEU A 335 21.63 -6.96 2.25
N ALA A 336 20.39 -7.46 2.28
CA ALA A 336 19.19 -6.66 2.07
C ALA A 336 18.74 -5.85 3.30
N ALA A 337 19.23 -6.20 4.50
CA ALA A 337 18.84 -5.55 5.76
C ALA A 337 19.91 -4.59 6.31
N ALA A 338 21.19 -4.80 5.97
CA ALA A 338 22.34 -4.00 6.42
C ALA A 338 22.55 -2.74 5.56
N THR A 339 21.61 -2.45 4.68
CA THR A 339 21.60 -1.28 3.81
C THR A 339 20.50 -0.32 4.19
#